data_760ebb3d9ac493834573ab115e91e491
#
_entry.id   760ebb3d9ac493834573ab115e91e491
#
_cell.length_a   1.000
_cell.length_b   1.000
_cell.length_c   1.000
_cell.angle_alpha   90.00
_cell.angle_beta   90.00
_cell.angle_gamma   90.00
#
_symmetry.space_group_name_H-M   'P 1'
#
loop_
_entity.id
_entity.type
_entity.pdbx_description
1 polymer ?
#
loop_
_entity_poly.entity_id
_entity_poly.type
_entity_poly.pdbx_seq_one_letter_code
_entity_poly.pdbx_strand_id
1 'polypeptide(L)'
;MKITSRGRYAVLAMVDIAKHGDLSPCSLAHISIRQNISLSYLEQIFNDLKKAELVRSQRGPGGGYKLSKNSSDIRIVVFFDEIFV
;
A
#
# COMPACT_ATOMS: atom_id res chain seq x y z
N MET A 1 -18.50 -11.24 2.05
CA MET A 1 -18.23 -10.41 0.86
C MET A 1 -16.97 -10.90 0.19
N LYS A 2 -17.01 -11.05 -1.14
CA LYS A 2 -15.83 -11.50 -1.86
C LYS A 2 -14.93 -10.29 -2.15
N ILE A 3 -13.68 -10.41 -1.76
CA ILE A 3 -12.68 -9.41 -2.11
C ILE A 3 -12.23 -9.63 -3.56
N THR A 4 -12.09 -8.55 -4.33
CA THR A 4 -11.50 -8.64 -5.65
C THR A 4 -9.99 -8.86 -5.51
N SER A 5 -9.36 -9.38 -6.57
CA SER A 5 -7.90 -9.52 -6.59
C SER A 5 -7.22 -8.17 -6.35
N ARG A 6 -7.78 -7.11 -6.93
CA ARG A 6 -7.25 -5.75 -6.76
C ARG A 6 -7.32 -5.31 -5.30
N GLY A 7 -8.44 -5.57 -4.63
CA GLY A 7 -8.57 -5.23 -3.21
C GLY A 7 -7.61 -6.00 -2.34
N ARG A 8 -7.44 -7.29 -2.62
CA ARG A 8 -6.50 -8.13 -1.89
C ARG A 8 -5.06 -7.61 -2.03
N TYR A 9 -4.66 -7.27 -3.24
CA TYR A 9 -3.31 -6.76 -3.48
C TYR A 9 -3.12 -5.39 -2.85
N ALA A 10 -4.16 -4.56 -2.82
CA ALA A 10 -4.10 -3.28 -2.14
C ALA A 10 -3.83 -3.45 -0.64
N VAL A 11 -4.53 -4.39 0.00
CA VAL A 11 -4.32 -4.71 1.41
C VAL A 11 -2.90 -5.22 1.65
N LEU A 12 -2.45 -6.15 0.80
CA LEU A 12 -1.09 -6.70 0.92
C LEU A 12 -0.03 -5.61 0.81
N ALA A 13 -0.22 -4.68 -0.13
CA ALA A 13 0.71 -3.58 -0.32
C ALA A 13 0.72 -2.63 0.88
N MET A 14 -0.44 -2.32 1.45
CA MET A 14 -0.51 -1.47 2.63
C MET A 14 0.13 -2.13 3.84
N VAL A 15 -0.10 -3.43 4.03
CA VAL A 15 0.54 -4.18 5.11
C VAL A 15 2.07 -4.20 4.93
N ASP A 16 2.53 -4.36 3.68
CA ASP A 16 3.96 -4.32 3.37
C ASP A 16 4.57 -2.98 3.82
N ILE A 17 3.92 -1.88 3.47
CA ILE A 17 4.39 -0.55 3.88
C ILE A 17 4.38 -0.42 5.41
N ALA A 18 3.34 -0.91 6.07
CA ALA A 18 3.25 -0.84 7.52
C ALA A 18 4.40 -1.57 8.20
N LYS A 19 4.83 -2.68 7.61
CA LYS A 19 5.92 -3.48 8.17
C LYS A 19 7.31 -2.92 7.86
N HIS A 20 7.49 -2.28 6.72
CA HIS A 20 8.82 -1.92 6.22
C HIS A 20 9.05 -0.43 6.06
N GLY A 21 8.01 0.40 6.23
CA GLY A 21 8.07 1.81 5.90
C GLY A 21 8.13 2.78 7.07
N ASP A 22 8.54 2.34 8.26
CA ASP A 22 8.50 3.20 9.45
C ASP A 22 9.40 4.42 9.31
N LEU A 23 10.60 4.26 8.77
CA LEU A 23 11.61 5.30 8.74
C LEU A 23 11.81 5.89 7.35
N SER A 24 11.42 5.18 6.32
CA SER A 24 11.65 5.63 4.95
C SER A 24 10.53 5.15 4.03
N PRO A 25 10.29 5.85 2.91
CA PRO A 25 9.29 5.41 1.96
C PRO A 25 9.62 4.05 1.36
N CYS A 26 8.59 3.30 0.97
CA CYS A 26 8.76 2.05 0.25
C CYS A 26 8.55 2.29 -1.23
N SER A 27 9.51 1.89 -2.06
CA SER A 27 9.35 1.99 -3.50
C SER A 27 8.42 0.89 -3.99
N LEU A 28 7.67 1.18 -5.06
CA LEU A 28 6.80 0.17 -5.66
C LEU A 28 7.60 -1.01 -6.20
N ALA A 29 8.83 -0.76 -6.68
CA ALA A 29 9.70 -1.83 -7.16
C ALA A 29 10.00 -2.84 -6.05
N HIS A 30 10.30 -2.36 -4.86
CA HIS A 30 10.55 -3.24 -3.72
C HIS A 30 9.30 -4.01 -3.30
N ILE A 31 8.15 -3.33 -3.28
CA ILE A 31 6.89 -3.98 -2.94
C ILE A 31 6.56 -5.05 -3.98
N SER A 32 6.78 -4.74 -5.26
CA SER A 32 6.56 -5.67 -6.36
C SER A 32 7.36 -6.96 -6.15
N ILE A 33 8.62 -6.83 -5.78
CA ILE A 33 9.49 -7.98 -5.56
C ILE A 33 9.03 -8.76 -4.33
N ARG A 34 8.78 -8.08 -3.22
CA ARG A 34 8.40 -8.76 -1.97
C ARG A 34 7.06 -9.48 -2.07
N GLN A 35 6.08 -8.86 -2.74
CA GLN A 35 4.73 -9.41 -2.82
C GLN A 35 4.46 -10.18 -4.10
N ASN A 36 5.41 -10.21 -5.02
CA ASN A 36 5.26 -10.86 -6.31
C ASN A 36 4.03 -10.34 -7.07
N ILE A 37 3.91 -9.02 -7.14
CA ILE A 37 2.84 -8.32 -7.85
C ILE A 37 3.50 -7.48 -8.93
N SER A 38 2.92 -7.44 -10.13
CA SER A 38 3.50 -6.67 -11.22
C SER A 38 3.56 -5.18 -10.85
N LEU A 39 4.64 -4.53 -11.28
CA LEU A 39 4.85 -3.11 -11.00
C LEU A 39 3.73 -2.26 -11.58
N SER A 40 3.32 -2.54 -12.81
CA SER A 40 2.26 -1.76 -13.46
C SER A 40 0.93 -1.90 -12.72
N TYR A 41 0.64 -3.07 -12.18
CA TYR A 41 -0.57 -3.27 -11.39
C TYR A 41 -0.50 -2.49 -10.08
N LEU A 42 0.67 -2.52 -9.43
CA LEU A 42 0.87 -1.72 -8.21
C LEU A 42 0.72 -0.23 -8.47
N GLU A 43 1.19 0.26 -9.62
CA GLU A 43 1.02 1.67 -9.97
C GLU A 43 -0.45 2.05 -10.02
N GLN A 44 -1.29 1.20 -10.59
CA GLN A 44 -2.73 1.44 -10.64
C GLN A 44 -3.35 1.42 -9.24
N ILE A 45 -2.98 0.42 -8.45
CA ILE A 45 -3.49 0.28 -7.08
C ILE A 45 -3.11 1.50 -6.25
N PHE A 46 -1.85 1.91 -6.31
CA PHE A 46 -1.36 3.03 -5.51
C PHE A 46 -1.92 4.36 -5.97
N ASN A 47 -2.27 4.49 -7.26
CA ASN A 47 -2.97 5.65 -7.73
C ASN A 47 -4.33 5.79 -7.03
N ASP A 48 -5.05 4.68 -6.90
CA ASP A 48 -6.33 4.66 -6.20
C ASP A 48 -6.16 4.91 -4.69
N LEU A 49 -5.16 4.29 -4.09
CA LEU A 49 -4.88 4.49 -2.66
C LEU A 49 -4.51 5.94 -2.35
N LYS A 50 -3.78 6.57 -3.26
CA LYS A 50 -3.41 7.99 -3.12
C LYS A 50 -4.64 8.88 -3.21
N LYS A 51 -5.53 8.60 -4.15
CA LYS A 51 -6.78 9.34 -4.29
C LYS A 51 -7.66 9.21 -3.04
N ALA A 52 -7.63 8.05 -2.41
CA ALA A 52 -8.36 7.81 -1.18
C ALA A 52 -7.63 8.35 0.06
N GLU A 53 -6.49 8.98 -0.12
CA GLU A 53 -5.67 9.56 0.95
C GLU A 53 -5.18 8.52 1.97
N LEU A 54 -5.03 7.29 1.54
CA LEU A 54 -4.52 6.21 2.39
C LEU A 54 -3.00 6.11 2.34
N VAL A 55 -2.39 6.60 1.27
CA VAL A 55 -0.93 6.64 1.12
C VAL A 55 -0.51 8.01 0.62
N ARG A 56 0.76 8.33 0.86
CA ARG A 56 1.41 9.54 0.34
C ARG A 56 2.64 9.15 -0.44
N SER A 57 2.89 9.83 -1.55
CA SER A 57 4.11 9.64 -2.33
C SER A 57 5.18 10.62 -1.88
N GLN A 58 6.42 10.19 -1.95
CA GLN A 58 7.58 11.03 -1.68
C GLN A 58 8.54 10.90 -2.86
N ARG A 59 8.92 12.03 -3.44
CA ARG A 59 9.81 12.07 -4.60
C ARG A 59 11.27 12.09 -4.16
N GLY A 60 12.15 11.75 -5.12
CA GLY A 60 13.57 11.89 -4.96
C GLY A 60 14.28 10.58 -4.70
N PRO A 61 15.61 10.62 -4.54
CA PRO A 61 16.37 9.43 -4.18
C PRO A 61 15.87 8.86 -2.86
N GLY A 62 15.65 7.56 -2.84
CA GLY A 62 15.04 6.92 -1.67
C GLY A 62 13.56 7.19 -1.50
N GLY A 63 12.90 7.76 -2.52
CA GLY A 63 11.47 8.03 -2.49
C GLY A 63 10.63 6.78 -2.64
N GLY A 64 9.33 6.95 -2.57
CA GLY A 64 8.37 5.87 -2.67
C GLY A 64 7.06 6.27 -2.02
N TYR A 65 6.44 5.33 -1.32
CA TYR A 65 5.15 5.56 -0.68
C TYR A 65 5.22 5.29 0.81
N LYS A 66 4.46 6.07 1.55
CA LYS A 66 4.25 5.88 2.99
C LYS A 66 2.75 5.82 3.25
N LEU A 67 2.36 5.16 4.32
CA LEU A 67 0.98 5.25 4.79
C LEU A 67 0.71 6.69 5.20
N SER A 68 -0.49 7.18 4.90
CA SER A 68 -0.90 8.48 5.39
C SER A 68 -1.03 8.44 6.91
N LYS A 69 -1.07 9.61 7.54
CA LYS A 69 -1.18 9.69 8.99
C LYS A 69 -2.40 8.93 9.51
N ASN A 70 -3.51 8.98 8.78
CA ASN A 70 -4.74 8.32 9.20
C ASN A 70 -4.69 6.80 9.00
N SER A 71 -3.93 6.32 8.03
CA SER A 71 -3.85 4.88 7.76
C SER A 71 -2.59 4.23 8.33
N SER A 72 -1.76 4.99 9.06
CA SER A 72 -0.61 4.43 9.74
C SER A 72 -1.02 3.62 10.98
N ASP A 73 -2.24 3.77 11.44
CA ASP A 73 -2.78 2.96 12.53
C ASP A 73 -3.07 1.56 11.99
N ILE A 74 -2.50 0.56 12.63
CA ILE A 74 -2.66 -0.83 12.21
C ILE A 74 -4.13 -1.28 12.25
N ARG A 75 -4.94 -0.65 13.11
CA ARG A 75 -6.38 -0.98 13.18
C ARG A 75 -7.11 -0.60 11.90
N ILE A 76 -6.66 0.45 11.21
CA ILE A 76 -7.24 0.86 9.93
C ILE A 76 -6.92 -0.19 8.88
N VAL A 77 -5.69 -0.70 8.86
CA VAL A 77 -5.28 -1.75 7.93
C VAL A 77 -6.11 -3.02 8.17
N VAL A 78 -6.28 -3.41 9.43
CA VAL A 78 -7.10 -4.58 9.79
C VAL A 78 -8.56 -4.36 9.39
N PHE A 79 -9.09 -3.18 9.65
CA PHE A 79 -10.46 -2.82 9.27
C PHE A 79 -10.64 -2.91 7.75
N PHE A 80 -9.65 -2.41 7.00
CA PHE A 80 -9.67 -2.47 5.54
C PHE A 80 -9.69 -3.92 5.07
N ASP A 81 -8.89 -4.78 5.71
CA ASP A 81 -8.85 -6.21 5.41
C ASP A 81 -10.23 -6.86 5.65
N GLU A 82 -10.87 -6.51 6.77
CA GLU A 82 -12.21 -7.05 7.08
C GLU A 82 -13.26 -6.62 6.08
N ILE A 83 -13.17 -5.39 5.57
CA ILE A 83 -14.13 -4.88 4.60
C ILE A 83 -13.98 -5.59 3.26
N PHE A 84 -12.75 -5.90 2.86
CA PHE A 84 -12.46 -6.44 1.56
C PHE A 84 -12.28 -7.96 1.54
N VAL A 85 -12.45 -8.61 2.67
CA VAL A 85 -12.38 -10.08 2.76
C VAL A 85 -13.76 -10.73 2.62
#